data_efff49cc7571958192d35149e63586b4
#
_entry.id   efff49cc7571958192d35149e63586b4
#
_cell.length_a   1.000
_cell.length_b   1.000
_cell.length_c   1.000
_cell.angle_alpha   90.00
_cell.angle_beta   90.00
_cell.angle_gamma   90.00
#
_symmetry.space_group_name_H-M   'P 1'
#
loop_
_entity.id
_entity.type
_entity.pdbx_description
1 polymer ?
#
loop_
_entity_poly.entity_id
_entity_poly.type
_entity_poly.pdbx_seq_one_letter_code
_entity_poly.pdbx_strand_id
1 'polypeptide(L)'
;MRLAGLSLAGLVPPAARLPADPPPEQLGRVAEAKAVVYSRPAVEASEVKTYWKDMVLPISEATVGEGPPEHNHIWYRIGSEGYAHSGAIQPVQTRLNPVVTDIPEGGALAEVTVPYTDAHWGPGKNYPFAYRFYYQTTYWVTKQVQDNLAEAWYRIADDKWDLTFYALAAHLRIIPKKEIAPLSPGLRPEEKRLEVRLRQQLVIAYERDQAVFMARAATGAEFSNGKFYTPVGRHITFHKRASRHMAAGDLASNGYDLPGVPWICYITEKGVAFHGTYWHNDFGRPRSHGCINLTPAAAKWIYRWTQPVASYDVQDVYENYGTRVDVVE
;
A
#
# COMPACT_ATOMS: atom_id res chain seq x y z
N MET A 1 31.14 59.00 41.06
CA MET A 1 31.82 57.97 40.24
C MET A 1 30.85 56.89 39.98
N ARG A 2 30.33 56.84 38.76
CA ARG A 2 29.45 55.71 38.26
C ARG A 2 30.27 54.90 37.29
N LEU A 3 30.48 53.63 37.62
CA LEU A 3 31.10 52.63 36.73
C LEU A 3 30.05 52.09 35.74
N ALA A 4 30.33 52.31 34.46
CA ALA A 4 29.56 51.75 33.38
C ALA A 4 30.08 50.31 33.09
N GLY A 5 29.22 49.34 33.24
CA GLY A 5 29.49 47.94 32.83
C GLY A 5 29.29 47.77 31.33
N LEU A 6 30.33 47.38 30.60
CA LEU A 6 30.27 46.94 29.21
C LEU A 6 29.83 45.47 29.18
N SER A 7 28.64 45.23 28.63
CA SER A 7 28.20 43.87 28.27
C SER A 7 28.76 43.48 26.90
N LEU A 8 29.67 42.51 26.88
CA LEU A 8 30.07 41.82 25.62
C LEU A 8 28.96 40.89 25.21
N ALA A 9 28.17 41.27 24.21
CA ALA A 9 27.28 40.37 23.50
C ALA A 9 28.12 39.50 22.54
N GLY A 10 28.32 38.25 22.92
CA GLY A 10 28.96 37.25 22.02
C GLY A 10 28.11 37.02 20.80
N LEU A 11 28.63 37.37 19.63
CA LEU A 11 28.09 36.95 18.33
C LEU A 11 28.29 35.44 18.16
N VAL A 12 27.21 34.67 18.35
CA VAL A 12 27.18 33.24 17.95
C VAL A 12 27.03 33.24 16.43
N PRO A 13 27.98 32.67 15.66
CA PRO A 13 27.81 32.58 14.22
C PRO A 13 26.60 31.67 13.92
N PRO A 14 25.80 31.98 12.88
CA PRO A 14 24.68 31.11 12.48
C PRO A 14 25.25 29.74 12.11
N ALA A 15 24.72 28.68 12.74
CA ALA A 15 25.09 27.32 12.41
C ALA A 15 24.89 27.11 10.92
N ALA A 16 25.95 26.77 10.20
CA ALA A 16 25.88 26.42 8.79
C ALA A 16 24.89 25.26 8.64
N ARG A 17 23.75 25.52 8.01
CA ARG A 17 22.83 24.45 7.59
C ARG A 17 23.59 23.59 6.58
N LEU A 18 23.86 22.34 6.95
CA LEU A 18 24.28 21.34 5.97
C LEU A 18 23.25 21.36 4.85
N PRO A 19 23.67 21.26 3.56
CA PRO A 19 22.71 21.12 2.48
C PRO A 19 21.83 19.91 2.77
N ALA A 20 20.52 20.10 2.73
CA ALA A 20 19.59 19.00 2.85
C ALA A 20 19.90 18.01 1.71
N ASP A 21 19.97 16.73 2.03
CA ASP A 21 20.08 15.69 0.99
C ASP A 21 19.00 15.92 -0.06
N PRO A 22 19.32 15.78 -1.36
CA PRO A 22 18.32 15.90 -2.39
C PRO A 22 17.19 14.92 -2.07
N PRO A 23 15.91 15.30 -2.32
CA PRO A 23 14.81 14.39 -2.08
C PRO A 23 15.05 13.09 -2.85
N PRO A 24 14.76 11.92 -2.27
CA PRO A 24 14.99 10.64 -2.94
C PRO A 24 14.27 10.64 -4.28
N GLU A 25 14.94 10.12 -5.31
CA GLU A 25 14.37 10.01 -6.64
C GLU A 25 13.05 9.24 -6.59
N GLN A 26 11.98 9.84 -7.11
CA GLN A 26 10.68 9.18 -7.17
C GLN A 26 10.73 8.11 -8.27
N LEU A 27 10.55 6.87 -7.88
CA LEU A 27 10.50 5.74 -8.80
C LEU A 27 9.05 5.31 -9.06
N GLY A 28 8.83 4.66 -10.19
CA GLY A 28 7.58 4.00 -10.55
C GLY A 28 7.84 2.56 -10.97
N ARG A 29 7.09 1.61 -10.46
CA ARG A 29 7.09 0.23 -10.93
C ARG A 29 5.91 0.02 -11.89
N VAL A 30 6.17 -0.57 -13.05
CA VAL A 30 5.10 -1.02 -13.96
C VAL A 30 4.30 -2.12 -13.27
N ALA A 31 3.07 -1.81 -12.88
CA ALA A 31 2.20 -2.72 -12.12
C ALA A 31 1.30 -3.58 -13.04
N GLU A 32 0.97 -3.09 -14.21
CA GLU A 32 0.22 -3.80 -15.27
C GLU A 32 1.15 -4.65 -16.14
N ALA A 33 0.57 -5.39 -17.10
CA ALA A 33 1.38 -6.18 -18.06
C ALA A 33 2.39 -5.32 -18.82
N LYS A 34 2.01 -4.08 -19.15
CA LYS A 34 2.88 -3.08 -19.78
C LYS A 34 2.47 -1.66 -19.43
N ALA A 35 3.41 -0.71 -19.56
CA ALA A 35 3.16 0.72 -19.59
C ALA A 35 3.76 1.29 -20.89
N VAL A 36 2.95 2.03 -21.64
CA VAL A 36 3.38 2.71 -22.86
C VAL A 36 3.79 4.14 -22.50
N VAL A 37 4.94 4.58 -23.02
CA VAL A 37 5.44 5.95 -22.93
C VAL A 37 5.09 6.66 -24.24
N TYR A 38 4.46 7.82 -24.12
CA TYR A 38 4.02 8.66 -25.23
C TYR A 38 4.82 9.95 -25.28
N SER A 39 4.89 10.57 -26.47
CA SER A 39 5.62 11.83 -26.67
C SER A 39 5.01 13.03 -25.93
N ARG A 40 3.73 12.99 -25.59
CA ARG A 40 2.99 13.95 -24.73
C ARG A 40 1.96 13.20 -23.87
N PRO A 41 1.42 13.83 -22.81
CA PRO A 41 0.51 13.15 -21.87
C PRO A 41 -0.92 12.98 -22.44
N ALA A 42 -1.05 12.19 -23.49
CA ALA A 42 -2.30 11.83 -24.17
C ALA A 42 -2.16 10.47 -24.86
N VAL A 43 -3.22 9.65 -24.84
CA VAL A 43 -3.21 8.30 -25.45
C VAL A 43 -3.19 8.31 -26.98
N GLU A 44 -3.56 9.44 -27.61
CA GLU A 44 -3.49 9.65 -29.06
C GLU A 44 -2.11 10.14 -29.53
N ALA A 45 -1.19 10.41 -28.62
CA ALA A 45 0.17 10.83 -28.95
C ALA A 45 0.98 9.66 -29.51
N SER A 46 2.07 9.96 -30.20
CA SER A 46 2.99 8.94 -30.71
C SER A 46 3.58 8.11 -29.57
N GLU A 47 3.49 6.79 -29.70
CA GLU A 47 4.18 5.87 -28.79
C GLU A 47 5.69 5.99 -28.97
N VAL A 48 6.43 6.16 -27.88
CA VAL A 48 7.89 6.29 -27.87
C VAL A 48 8.53 4.97 -27.46
N LYS A 49 7.97 4.34 -26.40
CA LYS A 49 8.56 3.13 -25.81
C LYS A 49 7.53 2.36 -25.00
N THR A 50 7.72 1.05 -24.87
CA THR A 50 6.92 0.19 -23.98
C THR A 50 7.82 -0.40 -22.90
N TYR A 51 7.34 -0.34 -21.66
CA TYR A 51 7.94 -0.99 -20.51
C TYR A 51 7.04 -2.12 -20.02
N TRP A 52 7.64 -3.21 -19.58
CA TRP A 52 6.94 -4.42 -19.16
C TRP A 52 6.78 -4.48 -17.63
N LYS A 53 5.88 -5.33 -17.18
CA LYS A 53 5.59 -5.57 -15.76
C LYS A 53 6.88 -5.69 -14.94
N ASP A 54 6.86 -5.10 -13.77
CA ASP A 54 7.94 -5.04 -12.77
C ASP A 54 9.17 -4.21 -13.14
N MET A 55 9.24 -3.64 -14.36
CA MET A 55 10.29 -2.66 -14.65
C MET A 55 10.13 -1.42 -13.77
N VAL A 56 11.26 -0.93 -13.24
CA VAL A 56 11.32 0.24 -12.37
C VAL A 56 11.89 1.42 -13.16
N LEU A 57 11.18 2.53 -13.13
CA LEU A 57 11.41 3.70 -13.97
C LEU A 57 11.54 4.95 -13.09
N PRO A 58 12.37 5.94 -13.46
CA PRO A 58 12.40 7.23 -12.78
C PRO A 58 11.14 8.04 -13.13
N ILE A 59 10.45 8.55 -12.13
CA ILE A 59 9.36 9.53 -12.30
C ILE A 59 9.93 10.91 -11.99
N SER A 60 10.07 11.75 -13.01
CA SER A 60 10.59 13.11 -12.82
C SER A 60 9.49 14.13 -12.53
N GLU A 61 8.25 13.86 -12.94
CA GLU A 61 7.11 14.78 -12.77
C GLU A 61 5.78 14.03 -12.82
N ALA A 62 4.77 14.56 -12.12
CA ALA A 62 3.37 14.19 -12.31
C ALA A 62 2.63 15.37 -12.95
N THR A 63 1.92 15.13 -14.04
CA THR A 63 1.19 16.16 -14.78
C THR A 63 -0.23 15.71 -15.09
N VAL A 64 -1.09 16.67 -15.49
CA VAL A 64 -2.44 16.38 -15.96
C VAL A 64 -2.40 16.31 -17.48
N GLY A 65 -2.86 15.20 -18.03
CA GLY A 65 -2.97 14.98 -19.47
C GLY A 65 -4.35 15.28 -20.02
N GLU A 66 -4.47 15.12 -21.33
CA GLU A 66 -5.69 15.35 -22.09
C GLU A 66 -6.33 14.02 -22.52
N GLY A 67 -7.64 14.08 -22.82
CA GLY A 67 -8.37 12.93 -23.36
C GLY A 67 -8.58 11.77 -22.36
N PRO A 68 -9.00 10.58 -22.86
CA PRO A 68 -9.26 9.42 -22.04
C PRO A 68 -7.98 8.90 -21.33
N PRO A 69 -8.16 8.20 -20.20
CA PRO A 69 -9.47 7.83 -19.60
C PRO A 69 -10.01 8.91 -18.66
N GLU A 70 -11.31 9.19 -18.75
CA GLU A 70 -12.02 10.24 -18.01
C GLU A 70 -11.90 10.13 -16.47
N HIS A 71 -11.69 8.91 -15.95
CA HIS A 71 -11.58 8.68 -14.52
C HIS A 71 -10.21 9.05 -13.96
N ASN A 72 -9.17 9.19 -14.78
CA ASN A 72 -7.81 9.47 -14.32
C ASN A 72 -6.99 10.20 -15.38
N HIS A 73 -6.75 11.48 -15.20
CA HIS A 73 -5.94 12.33 -16.08
C HIS A 73 -4.49 12.49 -15.63
N ILE A 74 -4.03 11.71 -14.64
CA ILE A 74 -2.65 11.84 -14.14
C ILE A 74 -1.68 11.03 -15.01
N TRP A 75 -0.61 11.71 -15.41
CA TRP A 75 0.48 11.16 -16.19
C TRP A 75 1.81 11.36 -15.47
N TYR A 76 2.71 10.42 -15.63
CA TYR A 76 4.07 10.52 -15.11
C TYR A 76 5.05 10.74 -16.24
N ARG A 77 5.91 11.75 -16.10
CA ARG A 77 7.05 11.93 -16.98
C ARG A 77 8.12 10.93 -16.60
N ILE A 78 8.52 10.10 -17.57
CA ILE A 78 9.51 9.03 -17.40
C ILE A 78 10.88 9.54 -17.87
N GLY A 79 11.68 10.05 -16.92
CA GLY A 79 12.96 10.67 -17.24
C GLY A 79 12.84 11.71 -18.35
N SER A 80 13.66 11.56 -19.41
CA SER A 80 13.63 12.39 -20.63
C SER A 80 12.84 11.78 -21.79
N GLU A 81 12.27 10.56 -21.64
CA GLU A 81 11.70 9.78 -22.75
C GLU A 81 10.30 10.25 -23.16
N GLY A 82 9.47 10.66 -22.20
CA GLY A 82 8.08 11.05 -22.47
C GLY A 82 7.18 10.81 -21.27
N TYR A 83 5.91 10.47 -21.54
CA TYR A 83 4.86 10.39 -20.52
C TYR A 83 4.16 9.04 -20.53
N ALA A 84 3.95 8.46 -19.37
CA ALA A 84 3.15 7.26 -19.20
C ALA A 84 1.94 7.53 -18.31
N HIS A 85 0.80 6.89 -18.62
CA HIS A 85 -0.41 7.04 -17.81
C HIS A 85 -0.19 6.42 -16.42
N SER A 86 -0.58 7.14 -15.38
CA SER A 86 -0.32 6.76 -13.98
C SER A 86 -0.99 5.44 -13.57
N GLY A 87 -2.10 5.08 -14.19
CA GLY A 87 -2.85 3.86 -13.87
C GLY A 87 -2.05 2.56 -13.99
N ALA A 88 -1.07 2.53 -14.92
CA ALA A 88 -0.19 1.39 -15.14
C ALA A 88 1.07 1.38 -14.25
N ILE A 89 1.35 2.47 -13.52
CA ILE A 89 2.60 2.67 -12.79
C ILE A 89 2.30 2.93 -11.31
N GLN A 90 2.76 2.04 -10.44
CA GLN A 90 2.73 2.25 -9.00
C GLN A 90 3.93 3.12 -8.59
N PRO A 91 3.74 4.31 -7.97
CA PRO A 91 4.82 5.04 -7.33
C PRO A 91 5.48 4.20 -6.23
N VAL A 92 6.81 4.08 -6.26
CA VAL A 92 7.58 3.26 -5.33
C VAL A 92 8.84 4.00 -4.89
N GLN A 93 9.49 3.50 -3.85
CA GLN A 93 10.78 3.98 -3.37
C GLN A 93 11.72 2.81 -3.13
N THR A 94 13.01 3.08 -3.08
CA THR A 94 14.01 2.12 -2.60
C THR A 94 14.55 2.62 -1.27
N ARG A 95 14.17 1.94 -0.20
CA ARG A 95 14.68 2.20 1.13
C ARG A 95 15.14 0.90 1.77
N LEU A 96 16.44 0.81 2.01
CA LEU A 96 16.99 -0.28 2.80
C LEU A 96 16.86 0.01 4.29
N ASN A 97 16.68 -1.03 5.07
CA ASN A 97 16.41 -0.93 6.50
C ASN A 97 17.49 -1.63 7.32
N PRO A 98 17.77 -1.13 8.54
CA PRO A 98 18.54 -1.90 9.51
C PRO A 98 17.85 -3.23 9.81
N VAL A 99 18.63 -4.28 9.94
CA VAL A 99 18.11 -5.62 10.27
C VAL A 99 17.75 -5.66 11.75
N VAL A 100 16.52 -6.06 12.04
CA VAL A 100 16.05 -6.34 13.41
C VAL A 100 16.27 -7.84 13.66
N THR A 101 17.09 -8.16 14.64
CA THR A 101 17.45 -9.56 14.98
C THR A 101 16.54 -10.16 16.04
N ASP A 102 16.03 -9.32 16.94
CA ASP A 102 15.12 -9.73 18.02
C ASP A 102 13.67 -9.65 17.55
N ILE A 103 13.15 -10.75 17.03
CA ILE A 103 11.78 -10.90 16.60
C ILE A 103 10.99 -11.58 17.72
N PRO A 104 9.89 -10.97 18.23
CA PRO A 104 9.05 -11.57 19.26
C PRO A 104 8.53 -12.97 18.87
N GLU A 105 8.26 -13.84 19.84
CA GLU A 105 7.74 -15.20 19.61
C GLU A 105 6.44 -15.20 18.77
N GLY A 106 5.54 -14.21 19.00
CA GLY A 106 4.31 -14.01 18.21
C GLY A 106 4.55 -13.44 16.80
N GLY A 107 5.81 -13.16 16.43
CA GLY A 107 6.18 -12.52 15.18
C GLY A 107 6.08 -10.99 15.23
N ALA A 108 6.48 -10.37 14.13
CA ALA A 108 6.39 -8.92 13.93
C ALA A 108 5.87 -8.61 12.53
N LEU A 109 4.99 -7.61 12.43
CA LEU A 109 4.49 -7.14 11.15
C LEU A 109 5.56 -6.33 10.44
N ALA A 110 5.84 -6.67 9.18
CA ALA A 110 6.80 -5.97 8.33
C ALA A 110 6.15 -5.49 7.02
N GLU A 111 6.76 -4.48 6.43
CA GLU A 111 6.35 -3.84 5.17
C GLU A 111 7.53 -3.82 4.20
N VAL A 112 7.30 -4.18 2.94
CA VAL A 112 8.30 -4.06 1.87
C VAL A 112 8.53 -2.59 1.52
N THR A 113 9.79 -2.16 1.51
CA THR A 113 10.19 -0.76 1.30
C THR A 113 11.09 -0.55 0.07
N VAL A 114 11.16 -1.55 -0.78
CA VAL A 114 11.80 -1.53 -2.10
C VAL A 114 10.73 -1.81 -3.18
N PRO A 115 10.96 -1.51 -4.46
CA PRO A 115 9.97 -1.74 -5.52
C PRO A 115 9.41 -3.15 -5.55
N TYR A 116 10.28 -4.14 -5.36
CA TYR A 116 9.94 -5.54 -5.09
C TYR A 116 11.14 -6.26 -4.48
N THR A 117 10.89 -7.40 -3.88
CA THR A 117 11.91 -8.35 -3.42
C THR A 117 11.44 -9.77 -3.68
N ASP A 118 12.34 -10.62 -4.15
CA ASP A 118 12.01 -12.01 -4.40
C ASP A 118 12.13 -12.81 -3.10
N ALA A 119 11.09 -13.57 -2.79
CA ALA A 119 11.04 -14.50 -1.69
C ALA A 119 11.35 -15.92 -2.19
N HIS A 120 12.04 -16.67 -1.38
CA HIS A 120 12.54 -18.02 -1.68
C HIS A 120 12.02 -19.03 -0.66
N TRP A 121 12.10 -20.32 -1.00
CA TRP A 121 11.74 -21.42 -0.11
C TRP A 121 12.76 -21.67 1.02
N GLY A 122 13.90 -21.00 0.99
CA GLY A 122 14.92 -21.03 2.02
C GLY A 122 15.72 -19.73 2.07
N PRO A 123 16.55 -19.52 3.12
CA PRO A 123 17.36 -18.33 3.27
C PRO A 123 18.55 -18.38 2.30
N GLY A 124 18.45 -17.60 1.22
CA GLY A 124 19.49 -17.48 0.19
C GLY A 124 18.94 -17.49 -1.24
N LYS A 125 19.62 -16.79 -2.13
CA LYS A 125 19.27 -16.71 -3.56
C LYS A 125 19.45 -18.02 -4.32
N ASN A 126 20.13 -18.99 -3.74
CA ASN A 126 20.32 -20.35 -4.27
C ASN A 126 19.11 -21.27 -4.03
N TYR A 127 18.19 -20.89 -3.15
CA TYR A 127 16.94 -21.61 -2.99
C TYR A 127 15.95 -21.25 -4.10
N PRO A 128 15.04 -22.17 -4.48
CA PRO A 128 14.04 -21.88 -5.50
C PRO A 128 13.20 -20.65 -5.17
N PHE A 129 12.85 -19.88 -6.20
CA PHE A 129 11.92 -18.77 -6.12
C PHE A 129 10.54 -19.27 -5.66
N ALA A 130 9.92 -18.51 -4.76
CA ALA A 130 8.57 -18.77 -4.29
C ALA A 130 7.59 -17.69 -4.78
N TYR A 131 7.79 -16.45 -4.36
CA TYR A 131 6.95 -15.31 -4.71
C TYR A 131 7.77 -14.03 -4.88
N ARG A 132 7.22 -13.07 -5.65
CA ARG A 132 7.69 -11.69 -5.65
C ARG A 132 6.84 -10.86 -4.71
N PHE A 133 7.48 -10.22 -3.72
CA PHE A 133 6.85 -9.32 -2.77
C PHE A 133 7.02 -7.88 -3.23
N TYR A 134 5.96 -7.11 -3.23
CA TYR A 134 5.92 -5.77 -3.82
C TYR A 134 5.91 -4.66 -2.78
N TYR A 135 6.25 -3.46 -3.21
CA TYR A 135 6.28 -2.26 -2.38
C TYR A 135 4.98 -2.06 -1.60
N GLN A 136 5.12 -1.82 -0.27
CA GLN A 136 4.03 -1.63 0.69
C GLN A 136 3.10 -2.85 0.90
N THR A 137 3.48 -4.04 0.44
CA THR A 137 2.88 -5.27 0.92
C THR A 137 3.35 -5.58 2.33
N THR A 138 2.54 -6.29 3.11
CA THR A 138 2.80 -6.57 4.53
C THR A 138 2.90 -8.06 4.79
N TYR A 139 3.78 -8.44 5.73
CA TYR A 139 4.04 -9.84 6.07
C TYR A 139 4.33 -10.01 7.56
N TRP A 140 4.03 -11.18 8.09
CA TRP A 140 4.41 -11.57 9.44
C TRP A 140 5.77 -12.25 9.43
N VAL A 141 6.77 -11.56 9.97
CA VAL A 141 8.13 -12.05 10.18
C VAL A 141 8.17 -12.82 11.49
N THR A 142 8.60 -14.06 11.44
CA THR A 142 8.66 -14.95 12.62
C THR A 142 10.09 -15.13 13.14
N LYS A 143 11.10 -14.88 12.31
CA LYS A 143 12.51 -15.04 12.70
C LYS A 143 13.43 -14.29 11.74
N GLN A 144 14.56 -13.83 12.25
CA GLN A 144 15.71 -13.45 11.44
C GLN A 144 16.69 -14.65 11.37
N VAL A 145 17.21 -14.91 10.18
CA VAL A 145 18.21 -15.95 9.91
C VAL A 145 19.30 -15.42 8.99
N GLN A 146 20.44 -16.10 8.93
CA GLN A 146 21.50 -15.79 7.96
C GLN A 146 21.64 -16.94 6.96
N ASP A 147 22.02 -16.59 5.72
CA ASP A 147 22.43 -17.58 4.74
C ASP A 147 23.93 -17.95 4.89
N ASN A 148 24.44 -18.79 3.99
CA ASN A 148 25.83 -19.22 3.97
C ASN A 148 26.83 -18.10 3.66
N LEU A 149 26.36 -16.94 3.18
CA LEU A 149 27.17 -15.76 2.91
C LEU A 149 27.04 -14.70 4.01
N ALA A 150 26.42 -15.05 5.15
CA ALA A 150 26.09 -14.14 6.26
C ALA A 150 25.12 -13.00 5.85
N GLU A 151 24.39 -13.13 4.73
CA GLU A 151 23.34 -12.20 4.37
C GLU A 151 22.10 -12.45 5.25
N ALA A 152 21.48 -11.38 5.74
CA ALA A 152 20.35 -11.48 6.67
C ALA A 152 19.02 -11.65 5.90
N TRP A 153 18.23 -12.65 6.30
CA TRP A 153 16.92 -12.97 5.76
C TRP A 153 15.86 -12.96 6.86
N TYR A 154 14.64 -12.58 6.52
CA TYR A 154 13.48 -12.78 7.38
C TYR A 154 12.71 -14.02 6.96
N ARG A 155 12.42 -14.88 7.95
CA ARG A 155 11.47 -15.98 7.82
C ARG A 155 10.06 -15.41 7.93
N ILE A 156 9.22 -15.68 6.95
CA ILE A 156 7.88 -15.12 6.79
C ILE A 156 6.87 -16.27 6.85
N ALA A 157 5.87 -16.15 7.72
CA ALA A 157 4.75 -17.09 7.77
C ALA A 157 3.67 -16.68 6.76
N ASP A 158 3.25 -17.60 5.94
CA ASP A 158 2.09 -17.46 5.05
C ASP A 158 0.81 -17.88 5.77
N ASP A 159 -0.20 -17.05 5.74
CA ASP A 159 -1.46 -17.26 6.47
C ASP A 159 -2.53 -18.00 5.67
N LYS A 160 -2.27 -18.36 4.43
CA LYS A 160 -3.20 -19.07 3.54
C LYS A 160 -2.90 -20.55 3.43
N TRP A 161 -1.63 -20.89 3.26
CA TRP A 161 -1.18 -22.24 2.93
C TRP A 161 -0.37 -22.90 4.04
N ASP A 162 -0.18 -22.23 5.17
CA ASP A 162 0.71 -22.65 6.28
C ASP A 162 2.14 -22.93 5.81
N LEU A 163 2.62 -22.07 4.89
CA LEU A 163 3.92 -22.16 4.28
C LEU A 163 4.89 -21.16 4.90
N THR A 164 6.15 -21.30 4.58
CA THR A 164 7.21 -20.41 5.05
C THR A 164 8.03 -19.92 3.86
N PHE A 165 8.25 -18.62 3.80
CA PHE A 165 9.09 -17.96 2.80
C PHE A 165 10.23 -17.22 3.46
N TYR A 166 11.25 -16.90 2.68
CA TYR A 166 12.39 -16.12 3.12
C TYR A 166 12.64 -14.98 2.15
N ALA A 167 12.78 -13.76 2.68
CA ALA A 167 13.10 -12.57 1.89
C ALA A 167 14.23 -11.78 2.58
N LEU A 168 14.98 -11.00 1.77
CA LEU A 168 16.09 -10.18 2.29
C LEU A 168 15.60 -9.23 3.38
N ALA A 169 16.21 -9.32 4.57
CA ALA A 169 15.79 -8.55 5.73
C ALA A 169 15.89 -7.03 5.51
N ALA A 170 16.93 -6.59 4.80
CA ALA A 170 17.11 -5.16 4.49
C ALA A 170 15.99 -4.57 3.61
N HIS A 171 15.23 -5.40 2.89
CA HIS A 171 14.12 -4.97 2.04
C HIS A 171 12.79 -4.81 2.77
N LEU A 172 12.70 -5.28 4.01
CA LEU A 172 11.50 -5.20 4.84
C LEU A 172 11.77 -4.37 6.09
N ARG A 173 10.84 -3.48 6.38
CA ARG A 173 10.85 -2.68 7.61
C ARG A 173 9.88 -3.29 8.61
N ILE A 174 10.35 -3.63 9.80
CA ILE A 174 9.45 -3.95 10.92
C ILE A 174 8.64 -2.69 11.26
N ILE A 175 7.32 -2.81 11.23
CA ILE A 175 6.40 -1.69 11.48
C ILE A 175 6.34 -1.44 13.00
N PRO A 176 6.63 -0.23 13.49
CA PRO A 176 6.51 0.08 14.91
C PRO A 176 5.04 0.05 15.39
N LYS A 177 4.80 -0.41 16.62
CA LYS A 177 3.44 -0.45 17.23
C LYS A 177 2.68 0.88 17.13
N LYS A 178 3.36 2.01 17.32
CA LYS A 178 2.76 3.36 17.23
C LYS A 178 2.15 3.67 15.85
N GLU A 179 2.66 3.05 14.78
CA GLU A 179 2.14 3.26 13.43
C GLU A 179 0.81 2.55 13.16
N ILE A 180 0.44 1.60 14.02
CA ILE A 180 -0.82 0.85 13.93
C ILE A 180 -1.83 1.35 14.99
N ALA A 181 -1.41 2.25 15.87
CA ALA A 181 -2.29 2.82 16.88
C ALA A 181 -3.60 3.36 16.23
N PRO A 182 -4.77 3.13 16.88
CA PRO A 182 -6.06 3.59 16.40
C PRO A 182 -6.08 5.10 16.16
N LEU A 183 -6.79 5.52 15.11
CA LEU A 183 -7.09 6.93 14.86
C LEU A 183 -8.42 7.29 15.52
N SER A 184 -8.51 8.50 16.11
CA SER A 184 -9.68 9.00 16.82
C SER A 184 -10.27 7.99 17.83
N PRO A 185 -9.45 7.47 18.79
CA PRO A 185 -9.86 6.41 19.70
C PRO A 185 -10.94 6.85 20.73
N GLY A 186 -11.10 8.16 20.92
CA GLY A 186 -12.10 8.73 21.84
C GLY A 186 -13.51 8.82 21.27
N LEU A 187 -13.72 8.50 20.00
CA LEU A 187 -15.04 8.50 19.38
C LEU A 187 -15.73 7.14 19.55
N ARG A 188 -17.01 7.18 19.83
CA ARG A 188 -17.85 5.98 19.88
C ARG A 188 -18.05 5.40 18.47
N PRO A 189 -18.31 4.09 18.31
CA PRO A 189 -18.51 3.47 17.00
C PRO A 189 -19.58 4.17 16.14
N GLU A 190 -20.67 4.64 16.76
CA GLU A 190 -21.80 5.29 16.09
C GLU A 190 -21.44 6.68 15.53
N GLU A 191 -20.38 7.29 16.06
CA GLU A 191 -19.88 8.59 15.60
C GLU A 191 -18.96 8.46 14.37
N LYS A 192 -18.66 7.22 13.95
CA LYS A 192 -17.82 6.90 12.79
C LYS A 192 -18.64 6.22 11.69
N ARG A 193 -18.49 6.68 10.45
CA ARG A 193 -19.17 6.11 9.29
C ARG A 193 -18.29 6.17 8.06
N LEU A 194 -18.18 5.07 7.32
CA LEU A 194 -17.65 5.05 5.95
C LEU A 194 -18.81 5.14 4.95
N GLU A 195 -18.60 5.85 3.87
CA GLU A 195 -19.49 5.89 2.71
C GLU A 195 -18.68 5.53 1.46
N VAL A 196 -19.14 4.51 0.73
CA VAL A 196 -18.56 4.06 -0.54
C VAL A 196 -19.49 4.45 -1.65
N ARG A 197 -19.08 5.42 -2.48
CA ARG A 197 -19.84 5.92 -3.64
C ARG A 197 -19.39 5.19 -4.89
N LEU A 198 -20.19 4.26 -5.37
CA LEU A 198 -19.82 3.37 -6.48
C LEU A 198 -19.67 4.12 -7.81
N ARG A 199 -20.55 5.06 -8.12
CA ARG A 199 -20.45 5.86 -9.38
C ARG A 199 -19.21 6.74 -9.39
N GLN A 200 -18.86 7.36 -8.26
CA GLN A 200 -17.71 8.25 -8.16
C GLN A 200 -16.41 7.50 -7.84
N GLN A 201 -16.49 6.23 -7.48
CA GLN A 201 -15.37 5.41 -7.03
C GLN A 201 -14.59 6.09 -5.89
N LEU A 202 -15.31 6.51 -4.87
CA LEU A 202 -14.80 7.23 -3.70
C LEU A 202 -15.17 6.50 -2.41
N VAL A 203 -14.26 6.56 -1.45
CA VAL A 203 -14.50 6.21 -0.05
C VAL A 203 -14.35 7.48 0.77
N ILE A 204 -15.35 7.79 1.60
CA ILE A 204 -15.35 8.96 2.48
C ILE A 204 -15.56 8.47 3.92
N ALA A 205 -14.72 8.92 4.84
CA ALA A 205 -14.90 8.69 6.26
C ALA A 205 -15.46 9.93 6.95
N TYR A 206 -16.45 9.73 7.79
CA TYR A 206 -17.09 10.78 8.56
C TYR A 206 -16.93 10.52 10.06
N GLU A 207 -16.54 11.55 10.79
CA GLU A 207 -16.67 11.63 12.24
C GLU A 207 -17.85 12.53 12.55
N ARG A 208 -18.93 11.95 13.11
CA ARG A 208 -20.25 12.58 13.17
C ARG A 208 -20.70 12.97 11.74
N ASP A 209 -20.88 14.25 11.47
CA ASP A 209 -21.29 14.75 10.16
C ASP A 209 -20.14 15.39 9.36
N GLN A 210 -18.91 15.38 9.89
CA GLN A 210 -17.74 15.98 9.26
C GLN A 210 -16.95 14.93 8.49
N ALA A 211 -16.68 15.18 7.19
CA ALA A 211 -15.75 14.35 6.41
C ALA A 211 -14.31 14.61 6.89
N VAL A 212 -13.65 13.54 7.33
CA VAL A 212 -12.27 13.59 7.87
C VAL A 212 -11.24 12.91 6.98
N PHE A 213 -11.70 12.09 6.03
CA PHE A 213 -10.82 11.42 5.07
C PHE A 213 -11.58 11.10 3.78
N MET A 214 -10.87 11.16 2.67
CA MET A 214 -11.38 10.74 1.35
C MET A 214 -10.27 10.05 0.57
N ALA A 215 -10.64 8.98 -0.14
CA ALA A 215 -9.74 8.28 -1.06
C ALA A 215 -10.48 7.83 -2.32
N ARG A 216 -9.78 7.82 -3.46
CA ARG A 216 -10.25 7.14 -4.68
C ARG A 216 -10.16 5.63 -4.47
N ALA A 217 -11.13 4.93 -5.03
CA ALA A 217 -11.21 3.47 -4.94
C ALA A 217 -11.29 2.83 -6.34
N ALA A 218 -11.16 1.52 -6.37
CA ALA A 218 -11.56 0.69 -7.50
C ALA A 218 -12.40 -0.47 -6.95
N THR A 219 -13.71 -0.39 -7.16
CA THR A 219 -14.69 -1.33 -6.60
C THR A 219 -14.95 -2.52 -7.53
N GLY A 220 -15.91 -3.37 -7.19
CA GLY A 220 -16.30 -4.55 -7.95
C GLY A 220 -16.70 -4.23 -9.37
N ALA A 221 -16.30 -5.09 -10.31
CA ALA A 221 -16.48 -4.92 -11.75
C ALA A 221 -17.20 -6.10 -12.39
N GLU A 222 -17.60 -5.92 -13.64
CA GLU A 222 -18.01 -6.99 -14.53
C GLU A 222 -16.81 -7.46 -15.36
N PHE A 223 -16.59 -8.77 -15.40
CA PHE A 223 -15.58 -9.45 -16.21
C PHE A 223 -16.24 -10.42 -17.18
N SER A 224 -15.49 -10.94 -18.13
CA SER A 224 -16.01 -11.91 -19.12
C SER A 224 -16.63 -13.16 -18.51
N ASN A 225 -16.25 -13.53 -17.31
CA ASN A 225 -16.69 -14.72 -16.57
C ASN A 225 -17.67 -14.44 -15.45
N GLY A 226 -18.11 -13.19 -15.24
CA GLY A 226 -19.09 -12.87 -14.21
C GLY A 226 -19.13 -11.42 -13.74
N LYS A 227 -20.15 -11.17 -12.94
CA LYS A 227 -20.40 -9.87 -12.32
C LYS A 227 -20.01 -9.94 -10.83
N PHE A 228 -19.03 -9.15 -10.45
CA PHE A 228 -18.47 -9.14 -9.10
C PHE A 228 -18.68 -7.76 -8.46
N TYR A 229 -19.93 -7.32 -8.37
CA TYR A 229 -20.24 -5.99 -7.85
C TYR A 229 -20.02 -5.91 -6.32
N THR A 230 -19.54 -4.77 -5.87
CA THR A 230 -19.54 -4.43 -4.44
C THR A 230 -21.00 -4.29 -3.99
N PRO A 231 -21.46 -5.03 -2.95
CA PRO A 231 -22.88 -5.05 -2.59
C PRO A 231 -23.32 -3.70 -2.01
N VAL A 232 -24.36 -3.12 -2.61
CA VAL A 232 -25.04 -1.91 -2.14
C VAL A 232 -25.74 -2.19 -0.81
N GLY A 233 -25.81 -1.19 0.06
CA GLY A 233 -26.52 -1.27 1.33
C GLY A 233 -25.65 -0.94 2.52
N ARG A 234 -26.16 -1.26 3.70
CA ARG A 234 -25.48 -1.03 4.97
C ARG A 234 -24.72 -2.27 5.41
N HIS A 235 -23.46 -2.08 5.72
CA HIS A 235 -22.52 -3.08 6.23
C HIS A 235 -21.82 -2.55 7.48
N ILE A 236 -21.00 -3.38 8.10
CA ILE A 236 -20.03 -2.99 9.14
C ILE A 236 -18.67 -3.59 8.81
N THR A 237 -17.59 -2.96 9.26
CA THR A 237 -16.28 -3.59 9.33
C THR A 237 -16.25 -4.50 10.54
N PHE A 238 -16.07 -5.80 10.38
CA PHE A 238 -16.17 -6.76 11.51
C PHE A 238 -14.96 -7.68 11.66
N HIS A 239 -14.19 -7.84 10.58
CA HIS A 239 -13.04 -8.73 10.54
C HIS A 239 -11.85 -7.99 9.93
N LYS A 240 -10.69 -8.02 10.58
CA LYS A 240 -9.50 -7.25 10.17
C LYS A 240 -8.24 -8.09 10.21
N ARG A 241 -7.40 -7.88 9.20
CA ARG A 241 -6.05 -8.43 9.12
C ARG A 241 -5.08 -7.38 8.60
N ALA A 242 -3.91 -7.25 9.23
CA ALA A 242 -2.88 -6.32 8.75
C ALA A 242 -2.15 -6.84 7.50
N SER A 243 -2.20 -8.14 7.27
CA SER A 243 -1.63 -8.85 6.12
C SER A 243 -2.49 -10.05 5.77
N ARG A 244 -2.65 -10.35 4.48
CA ARG A 244 -3.35 -11.53 4.00
C ARG A 244 -2.78 -12.03 2.68
N HIS A 245 -2.58 -13.32 2.55
CA HIS A 245 -2.42 -13.96 1.26
C HIS A 245 -3.81 -14.24 0.66
N MET A 246 -4.21 -13.43 -0.33
CA MET A 246 -5.49 -13.58 -1.02
C MET A 246 -5.32 -14.45 -2.26
N ALA A 247 -5.98 -15.59 -2.28
CA ALA A 247 -5.98 -16.48 -3.44
C ALA A 247 -7.37 -17.10 -3.63
N ALA A 248 -7.87 -17.07 -4.85
CA ALA A 248 -9.13 -17.70 -5.25
C ALA A 248 -9.21 -17.89 -6.77
N GLY A 249 -10.06 -18.83 -7.19
CA GLY A 249 -10.32 -19.12 -8.60
C GLY A 249 -9.20 -19.91 -9.28
N ASP A 250 -9.31 -20.04 -10.58
CA ASP A 250 -8.31 -20.68 -11.44
C ASP A 250 -7.44 -19.62 -12.11
N LEU A 251 -6.13 -19.67 -11.86
CA LEU A 251 -5.15 -18.73 -12.41
C LEU A 251 -5.08 -18.72 -13.94
N ALA A 252 -5.48 -19.82 -14.59
CA ALA A 252 -5.52 -19.90 -16.05
C ALA A 252 -6.70 -19.10 -16.66
N SER A 253 -7.69 -18.70 -15.84
CA SER A 253 -8.84 -17.91 -16.30
C SER A 253 -8.81 -16.49 -15.68
N ASN A 254 -9.30 -16.32 -14.48
CA ASN A 254 -9.34 -15.04 -13.78
C ASN A 254 -9.17 -15.21 -12.26
N GLY A 255 -8.58 -16.31 -11.85
CA GLY A 255 -8.12 -16.48 -10.48
C GLY A 255 -7.00 -15.52 -10.14
N TYR A 256 -6.75 -15.39 -8.85
CA TYR A 256 -5.68 -14.56 -8.32
C TYR A 256 -4.96 -15.27 -7.18
N ASP A 257 -3.67 -14.97 -7.06
CA ASP A 257 -2.76 -15.44 -6.02
C ASP A 257 -1.88 -14.26 -5.60
N LEU A 258 -2.26 -13.59 -4.51
CA LEU A 258 -1.77 -12.27 -4.11
C LEU A 258 -1.23 -12.33 -2.67
N PRO A 259 0.05 -12.68 -2.48
CA PRO A 259 0.65 -12.67 -1.15
C PRO A 259 0.79 -11.25 -0.60
N GLY A 260 0.62 -11.11 0.70
CA GLY A 260 0.92 -9.88 1.43
C GLY A 260 -0.01 -8.69 1.12
N VAL A 261 -1.26 -8.95 0.73
CA VAL A 261 -2.25 -7.88 0.60
C VAL A 261 -2.37 -7.15 1.94
N PRO A 262 -2.16 -5.79 1.97
CA PRO A 262 -2.07 -5.07 3.23
C PRO A 262 -3.42 -4.48 3.67
N TRP A 263 -3.62 -4.39 5.01
CA TRP A 263 -4.63 -3.57 5.67
C TRP A 263 -6.07 -3.92 5.34
N ILE A 264 -6.44 -5.17 5.52
CA ILE A 264 -7.74 -5.70 5.16
C ILE A 264 -8.79 -5.37 6.24
N CYS A 265 -9.96 -4.86 5.81
CA CYS A 265 -11.15 -4.67 6.63
C CYS A 265 -12.34 -5.26 5.90
N TYR A 266 -12.78 -6.46 6.28
CA TYR A 266 -13.92 -7.14 5.69
C TYR A 266 -15.25 -6.48 6.09
N ILE A 267 -16.17 -6.43 5.13
CA ILE A 267 -17.53 -5.90 5.30
C ILE A 267 -18.62 -6.93 4.97
N THR A 268 -18.23 -8.09 4.43
CA THR A 268 -19.16 -9.21 4.20
C THR A 268 -18.48 -10.54 4.50
N GLU A 269 -19.26 -11.53 4.95
CA GLU A 269 -18.81 -12.92 5.16
C GLU A 269 -18.33 -13.59 3.85
N LYS A 270 -18.75 -13.06 2.70
CA LYS A 270 -18.32 -13.55 1.38
C LYS A 270 -16.95 -13.01 0.94
N GLY A 271 -16.26 -12.27 1.81
CA GLY A 271 -14.90 -11.82 1.59
C GLY A 271 -14.76 -10.44 0.94
N VAL A 272 -15.82 -9.66 0.77
CA VAL A 272 -15.69 -8.27 0.32
C VAL A 272 -15.06 -7.42 1.42
N ALA A 273 -13.98 -6.70 1.07
CA ALA A 273 -13.18 -5.94 2.02
C ALA A 273 -12.61 -4.66 1.41
N PHE A 274 -12.26 -3.69 2.25
CA PHE A 274 -11.25 -2.67 1.95
C PHE A 274 -9.87 -3.29 2.09
N HIS A 275 -8.95 -3.00 1.17
CA HIS A 275 -7.55 -3.40 1.29
C HIS A 275 -6.62 -2.58 0.39
N GLY A 276 -5.33 -2.58 0.70
CA GLY A 276 -4.31 -1.99 -0.17
C GLY A 276 -4.06 -2.84 -1.42
N THR A 277 -3.72 -2.15 -2.52
CA THR A 277 -3.54 -2.76 -3.84
C THR A 277 -2.17 -2.41 -4.39
N TYR A 278 -1.42 -3.39 -4.87
CA TYR A 278 -0.09 -3.22 -5.46
C TYR A 278 0.00 -3.66 -6.93
N TRP A 279 -1.06 -4.29 -7.47
CA TRP A 279 -1.10 -4.82 -8.83
C TRP A 279 -1.71 -3.87 -9.86
N HIS A 280 -2.18 -2.70 -9.44
CA HIS A 280 -2.54 -1.57 -10.30
C HIS A 280 -2.49 -0.26 -9.51
N ASN A 281 -2.45 0.86 -10.23
CA ASN A 281 -2.60 2.22 -9.67
C ASN A 281 -3.76 2.98 -10.32
N ASP A 282 -4.72 2.25 -10.88
CA ASP A 282 -5.81 2.76 -11.71
C ASP A 282 -7.11 2.86 -10.90
N PHE A 283 -7.14 3.79 -9.96
CA PHE A 283 -8.30 4.09 -9.12
C PHE A 283 -9.24 5.09 -9.79
N GLY A 284 -10.54 4.99 -9.49
CA GLY A 284 -11.60 5.82 -10.05
C GLY A 284 -12.48 5.10 -11.06
N ARG A 285 -12.27 3.79 -11.26
CA ARG A 285 -13.15 2.90 -12.02
C ARG A 285 -13.24 1.54 -11.36
N PRO A 286 -14.32 0.76 -11.61
CA PRO A 286 -14.44 -0.61 -11.12
C PRO A 286 -13.35 -1.52 -11.72
N ARG A 287 -12.67 -2.34 -10.86
CA ARG A 287 -11.59 -3.26 -11.28
C ARG A 287 -11.45 -4.52 -10.42
N SER A 288 -12.25 -4.71 -9.39
CA SER A 288 -12.07 -5.79 -8.43
C SER A 288 -13.14 -6.90 -8.59
N HIS A 289 -12.93 -8.01 -7.89
CA HIS A 289 -13.92 -9.08 -7.70
C HIS A 289 -14.86 -8.80 -6.52
N GLY A 290 -15.23 -7.54 -6.30
CA GLY A 290 -16.15 -7.10 -5.25
C GLY A 290 -15.50 -6.28 -4.13
N CYS A 291 -14.21 -6.41 -3.89
CA CYS A 291 -13.49 -5.65 -2.89
C CYS A 291 -13.39 -4.15 -3.24
N ILE A 292 -13.13 -3.33 -2.24
CA ILE A 292 -12.86 -1.90 -2.37
C ILE A 292 -11.33 -1.73 -2.35
N ASN A 293 -10.73 -1.74 -3.54
CA ASN A 293 -9.30 -1.56 -3.74
C ASN A 293 -8.90 -0.11 -3.46
N LEU A 294 -7.85 0.07 -2.67
CA LEU A 294 -7.31 1.37 -2.27
C LEU A 294 -5.79 1.39 -2.44
N THR A 295 -5.19 2.57 -2.41
CA THR A 295 -3.74 2.65 -2.19
C THR A 295 -3.40 2.04 -0.82
N PRO A 296 -2.22 1.43 -0.62
CA PRO A 296 -1.84 0.87 0.67
C PRO A 296 -1.91 1.89 1.82
N ALA A 297 -1.56 3.15 1.55
CA ALA A 297 -1.65 4.23 2.53
C ALA A 297 -3.10 4.53 2.95
N ALA A 298 -4.03 4.59 1.99
CA ALA A 298 -5.45 4.80 2.26
C ALA A 298 -6.06 3.62 3.02
N ALA A 299 -5.72 2.39 2.63
CA ALA A 299 -6.16 1.19 3.33
C ALA A 299 -5.63 1.13 4.78
N LYS A 300 -4.35 1.51 5.01
CA LYS A 300 -3.76 1.64 6.35
C LYS A 300 -4.51 2.65 7.21
N TRP A 301 -4.89 3.78 6.63
CA TRP A 301 -5.67 4.79 7.33
C TRP A 301 -7.02 4.23 7.77
N ILE A 302 -7.78 3.59 6.85
CA ILE A 302 -9.09 2.96 7.15
C ILE A 302 -8.92 1.84 8.19
N TYR A 303 -7.91 0.99 8.06
CA TYR A 303 -7.61 -0.07 9.00
C TYR A 303 -7.41 0.46 10.42
N ARG A 304 -6.70 1.56 10.60
CA ARG A 304 -6.43 2.18 11.90
C ARG A 304 -7.63 2.94 12.47
N TRP A 305 -8.48 3.47 11.58
CA TRP A 305 -9.58 4.34 11.98
C TRP A 305 -10.87 3.57 12.29
N THR A 306 -11.12 2.44 11.66
CA THR A 306 -12.34 1.64 11.83
C THR A 306 -12.30 0.76 13.08
N GLN A 307 -13.50 0.37 13.56
CA GLN A 307 -13.69 -0.71 14.53
C GLN A 307 -13.89 -2.05 13.80
N PRO A 308 -13.62 -3.21 14.45
CA PRO A 308 -12.95 -3.33 15.74
C PRO A 308 -11.51 -2.83 15.70
N VAL A 309 -10.98 -2.45 16.86
CA VAL A 309 -9.55 -2.11 16.96
C VAL A 309 -8.72 -3.37 16.85
N ALA A 310 -7.77 -3.36 15.93
CA ALA A 310 -6.79 -4.44 15.81
C ALA A 310 -5.52 -4.09 16.59
N SER A 311 -5.25 -4.86 17.65
CA SER A 311 -4.00 -4.74 18.39
C SER A 311 -2.81 -5.18 17.54
N TYR A 312 -1.63 -4.59 17.77
CA TYR A 312 -0.42 -4.87 17.00
C TYR A 312 -0.04 -6.35 16.95
N ASP A 313 -0.19 -7.04 18.09
CA ASP A 313 0.26 -8.42 18.25
C ASP A 313 -0.79 -9.47 17.78
N VAL A 314 -1.93 -8.99 17.21
CA VAL A 314 -3.04 -9.84 16.77
C VAL A 314 -3.14 -9.82 15.25
N GLN A 315 -2.95 -10.99 14.65
CA GLN A 315 -2.95 -11.15 13.19
C GLN A 315 -4.37 -11.14 12.60
N ASP A 316 -5.35 -11.56 13.38
CA ASP A 316 -6.73 -11.78 12.96
C ASP A 316 -7.69 -11.32 14.06
N VAL A 317 -8.48 -10.29 13.75
CA VAL A 317 -9.48 -9.73 14.68
C VAL A 317 -10.86 -9.88 14.06
N TYR A 318 -11.69 -10.67 14.70
CA TYR A 318 -13.09 -10.91 14.30
C TYR A 318 -14.03 -10.56 15.45
N GLU A 319 -15.00 -9.68 15.18
CA GLU A 319 -15.98 -9.23 16.16
C GLU A 319 -17.38 -9.15 15.52
N ASN A 320 -18.43 -9.15 16.32
CA ASN A 320 -19.80 -8.98 15.86
C ASN A 320 -20.25 -7.50 15.78
N TYR A 321 -19.32 -6.58 15.96
CA TYR A 321 -19.53 -5.13 15.85
C TYR A 321 -18.41 -4.48 15.02
N GLY A 322 -18.64 -3.24 14.59
CA GLY A 322 -17.63 -2.48 13.83
C GLY A 322 -18.13 -1.13 13.36
N THR A 323 -17.32 -0.46 12.58
CA THR A 323 -17.69 0.82 11.97
C THR A 323 -18.71 0.60 10.86
N ARG A 324 -19.78 1.38 10.86
CA ARG A 324 -20.80 1.41 9.81
C ARG A 324 -20.19 1.76 8.46
N VAL A 325 -20.61 1.01 7.42
CA VAL A 325 -20.24 1.24 6.02
C VAL A 325 -21.51 1.31 5.19
N ASP A 326 -21.78 2.45 4.58
CA ASP A 326 -22.88 2.64 3.64
C ASP A 326 -22.30 2.59 2.21
N VAL A 327 -22.68 1.57 1.44
CA VAL A 327 -22.33 1.43 0.03
C VAL A 327 -23.52 1.96 -0.80
N VAL A 328 -23.29 3.01 -1.56
CA VAL A 328 -24.31 3.71 -2.35
C VAL A 328 -23.91 3.82 -3.82
N GLU A 329 -24.94 3.91 -4.70
CA GLU A 329 -24.79 4.06 -6.15
C GLU A 329 -24.04 5.36 -6.54
#